data_61f9f0f4817138bad19b1c335934cf3b
#
_entry.id   61f9f0f4817138bad19b1c335934cf3b
#
_cell.length_a   1.000
_cell.length_b   1.000
_cell.length_c   1.000
_cell.angle_alpha   90.00
_cell.angle_beta   90.00
_cell.angle_gamma   90.00
#
_symmetry.space_group_name_H-M   'P 1'
#
loop_
_entity.id
_entity.type
_entity.pdbx_description
1 polymer ?
#
loop_
_entity_poly.entity_id
_entity_poly.type
_entity_poly.pdbx_seq_one_letter_code
_entity_poly.pdbx_strand_id
1 'polypeptide(L)'
;MKKLFLDANVLFSAAWREDSGLWRLGKLPKAKLLTSGYAVEEARRNLDDDEQKRRLTMFLSKIEIVPDCPDQILPVKLAEKDLPILQAAIGHRADFLVTGDHRHFGALFGKNVGGVRIISPADVMKRFD
;
A
#
# COMPACT_ATOMS: atom_id res chain seq x y z
N MET A 1 14.67 9.99 -0.30
CA MET A 1 13.29 9.74 0.17
C MET A 1 13.04 8.26 0.36
N LYS A 2 12.30 7.92 1.40
CA LYS A 2 11.87 6.55 1.60
C LYS A 2 10.68 6.24 0.71
N LYS A 3 10.69 5.05 0.10
CA LYS A 3 9.60 4.58 -0.76
C LYS A 3 8.63 3.76 0.07
N LEU A 4 7.38 4.19 0.09
CA LEU A 4 6.29 3.51 0.79
C LEU A 4 5.34 2.92 -0.25
N PHE A 5 5.27 1.60 -0.31
CA PHE A 5 4.32 0.92 -1.20
C PHE A 5 3.01 0.70 -0.43
N LEU A 6 1.91 1.20 -0.97
CA LEU A 6 0.61 1.11 -0.31
C LEU A 6 -0.16 -0.11 -0.80
N ASP A 7 -0.59 -0.95 0.15
CA ASP A 7 -1.46 -2.09 -0.13
C ASP A 7 -2.87 -1.60 -0.50
N ALA A 8 -3.63 -2.46 -1.16
CA ALA A 8 -5.00 -2.17 -1.59
C ALA A 8 -5.90 -1.74 -0.43
N ASN A 9 -5.78 -2.36 0.75
CA ASN A 9 -6.62 -1.99 1.88
C ASN A 9 -6.35 -0.56 2.38
N VAL A 10 -5.13 -0.06 2.22
CA VAL A 10 -4.80 1.33 2.57
C VAL A 10 -5.47 2.28 1.58
N LEU A 11 -5.40 1.97 0.29
CA LEU A 11 -6.07 2.76 -0.76
C LEU A 11 -7.58 2.77 -0.53
N PHE A 12 -8.15 1.60 -0.26
CA PHE A 12 -9.58 1.44 0.02
C PHE A 12 -10.00 2.29 1.22
N SER A 13 -9.27 2.18 2.32
CA SER A 13 -9.61 2.91 3.55
C SER A 13 -9.47 4.42 3.38
N ALA A 14 -8.51 4.88 2.59
CA ALA A 14 -8.36 6.31 2.29
C ALA A 14 -9.56 6.84 1.50
N ALA A 15 -10.12 6.03 0.62
CA ALA A 15 -11.22 6.42 -0.26
C ALA A 15 -12.61 6.21 0.34
N TRP A 16 -12.72 5.37 1.38
CA TRP A 16 -14.01 4.95 1.95
C TRP A 16 -14.79 6.12 2.51
N ARG A 17 -14.11 7.03 3.22
CA ARG A 17 -14.73 8.19 3.84
C ARG A 17 -14.01 9.46 3.46
N GLU A 18 -14.76 10.55 3.40
CA GLU A 18 -14.25 11.88 3.10
C GLU A 18 -13.22 12.35 4.13
N ASP A 19 -13.39 11.98 5.39
CA ASP A 19 -12.57 12.44 6.50
C ASP A 19 -11.51 11.42 6.94
N SER A 20 -11.12 10.50 6.06
CA SER A 20 -10.10 9.51 6.40
C SER A 20 -8.77 10.15 6.74
N GLY A 21 -8.20 9.78 7.89
CA GLY A 21 -6.88 10.25 8.30
C GLY A 21 -5.75 9.77 7.39
N LEU A 22 -6.01 8.76 6.57
CA LEU A 22 -5.00 8.22 5.64
C LEU A 22 -4.62 9.20 4.53
N TRP A 23 -5.42 10.22 4.29
CA TRP A 23 -5.06 11.30 3.35
C TRP A 23 -3.73 11.97 3.72
N ARG A 24 -3.37 11.95 4.99
CA ARG A 24 -2.11 12.51 5.49
C ARG A 24 -0.89 11.80 4.89
N LEU A 25 -1.03 10.55 4.47
CA LEU A 25 0.08 9.84 3.80
C LEU A 25 0.59 10.62 2.59
N GLY A 26 -0.31 11.24 1.84
CA GLY A 26 0.06 12.03 0.66
C GLY A 26 0.81 13.32 0.98
N LYS A 27 0.92 13.70 2.24
CA LYS A 27 1.57 14.93 2.68
C LYS A 27 2.86 14.69 3.47
N LEU A 28 3.30 13.44 3.59
CA LEU A 28 4.52 13.12 4.34
C LEU A 28 5.75 13.68 3.64
N PRO A 29 6.58 14.49 4.33
CA PRO A 29 7.62 15.28 3.65
C PRO A 29 8.80 14.48 3.12
N LYS A 30 9.07 13.31 3.69
CA LYS A 30 10.26 12.52 3.32
C LYS A 30 9.90 11.16 2.74
N ALA A 31 8.69 11.03 2.24
CA ALA A 31 8.20 9.77 1.71
C ALA A 31 7.74 9.92 0.27
N LYS A 32 8.04 8.91 -0.53
CA LYS A 32 7.51 8.77 -1.88
C LYS A 32 6.52 7.61 -1.85
N LEU A 33 5.29 7.85 -2.26
CA LEU A 33 4.24 6.84 -2.26
C LEU A 33 4.21 6.09 -3.58
N LEU A 34 4.18 4.77 -3.49
CA LEU A 34 4.03 3.86 -4.63
C LEU A 34 2.82 2.97 -4.41
N THR A 35 2.23 2.50 -5.49
CA THR A 35 1.29 1.39 -5.48
C THR A 35 1.31 0.71 -6.85
N SER A 36 0.58 -0.36 -7.04
CA SER A 36 0.54 -1.09 -8.31
C SER A 36 -0.84 -1.04 -8.93
N GLY A 37 -0.92 -1.37 -10.23
CA GLY A 37 -2.20 -1.51 -10.92
C GLY A 37 -3.09 -2.53 -10.25
N TYR A 38 -2.51 -3.65 -9.80
CA TYR A 38 -3.26 -4.68 -9.08
C TYR A 38 -3.91 -4.12 -7.80
N ALA A 39 -3.13 -3.39 -7.00
CA ALA A 39 -3.64 -2.80 -5.76
C ALA A 39 -4.75 -1.80 -6.01
N VAL A 40 -4.59 -0.96 -7.03
CA VAL A 40 -5.61 0.03 -7.43
C VAL A 40 -6.91 -0.66 -7.83
N GLU A 41 -6.82 -1.71 -8.65
CA GLU A 41 -7.99 -2.44 -9.10
C GLU A 41 -8.72 -3.14 -7.96
N GLU A 42 -7.96 -3.76 -7.04
CA GLU A 42 -8.53 -4.37 -5.84
C GLU A 42 -9.30 -3.34 -5.00
N ALA A 43 -8.70 -2.18 -4.77
CA ALA A 43 -9.33 -1.13 -3.99
C ALA A 43 -10.60 -0.62 -4.66
N ARG A 44 -10.53 -0.35 -5.97
CA ARG A 44 -11.67 0.19 -6.73
C ARG A 44 -12.84 -0.79 -6.73
N ARG A 45 -12.55 -2.07 -6.89
CA ARG A 45 -13.57 -3.12 -6.96
C ARG A 45 -14.37 -3.24 -5.67
N ASN A 46 -13.75 -2.93 -4.54
CA ASN A 46 -14.39 -3.04 -3.23
C ASN A 46 -15.12 -1.77 -2.78
N LEU A 47 -14.97 -0.66 -3.51
CA LEU A 47 -15.70 0.57 -3.21
C LEU A 47 -17.13 0.50 -3.75
N ASP A 48 -18.06 1.12 -3.05
CA ASP A 48 -19.50 0.99 -3.33
C ASP A 48 -20.04 2.04 -4.30
N ASP A 49 -19.63 3.30 -4.17
CA ASP A 49 -20.26 4.38 -4.91
C ASP A 49 -19.26 5.27 -5.65
N ASP A 50 -19.80 6.14 -6.51
CA ASP A 50 -18.98 7.01 -7.37
C ASP A 50 -18.17 8.04 -6.59
N GLU A 51 -18.68 8.50 -5.46
CA GLU A 51 -17.95 9.44 -4.60
C GLU A 51 -16.70 8.80 -4.03
N GLN A 52 -16.81 7.55 -3.57
CA GLN A 52 -15.68 6.80 -3.05
C GLN A 52 -14.64 6.58 -4.14
N LYS A 53 -15.08 6.20 -5.35
CA LYS A 53 -14.18 5.98 -6.48
C LYS A 53 -13.49 7.27 -6.91
N ARG A 54 -14.19 8.40 -6.83
CA ARG A 54 -13.61 9.70 -7.12
C ARG A 54 -12.55 10.07 -6.09
N ARG A 55 -12.81 9.81 -4.80
CA ARG A 55 -11.80 10.03 -3.76
C ARG A 55 -10.55 9.18 -3.96
N LEU A 56 -10.73 7.93 -4.41
CA LEU A 56 -9.59 7.09 -4.76
C LEU A 56 -8.74 7.74 -5.86
N THR A 57 -9.39 8.19 -6.93
CA THR A 57 -8.69 8.86 -8.03
C THR A 57 -7.91 10.08 -7.55
N MET A 58 -8.51 10.88 -6.66
CA MET A 58 -7.86 12.05 -6.09
C MET A 58 -6.66 11.67 -5.23
N PHE A 59 -6.79 10.64 -4.42
CA PHE A 59 -5.70 10.15 -3.59
C PHE A 59 -4.55 9.63 -4.45
N LEU A 60 -4.86 8.92 -5.52
CA LEU A 60 -3.87 8.36 -6.45
C LEU A 60 -3.05 9.44 -7.17
N SER A 61 -3.55 10.68 -7.25
CA SER A 61 -2.80 11.77 -7.88
C SER A 61 -1.48 12.06 -7.18
N LYS A 62 -1.32 11.60 -5.94
CA LYS A 62 -0.11 11.80 -5.12
C LYS A 62 0.77 10.57 -5.07
N ILE A 63 0.43 9.54 -5.82
CA ILE A 63 1.06 8.23 -5.72
C ILE A 63 1.55 7.82 -7.10
N GLU A 64 2.76 7.29 -7.16
CA GLU A 64 3.27 6.70 -8.40
C GLU A 64 2.71 5.29 -8.53
N ILE A 65 2.02 5.01 -9.64
CA ILE A 65 1.51 3.66 -9.92
C ILE A 65 2.58 2.93 -10.73
N VAL A 66 3.14 1.87 -10.14
CA VAL A 66 4.22 1.09 -10.76
C VAL A 66 3.68 -0.22 -11.33
N PRO A 67 4.35 -0.81 -12.34
CA PRO A 67 3.94 -2.10 -12.88
C PRO A 67 4.01 -3.21 -11.85
N ASP A 68 3.15 -4.23 -12.01
CA ASP A 68 3.26 -5.45 -11.21
C ASP A 68 4.54 -6.21 -11.60
N CYS A 69 5.03 -7.04 -10.67
CA CYS A 69 6.26 -7.80 -10.86
C CYS A 69 5.99 -9.29 -10.66
N PRO A 70 5.26 -9.95 -11.60
CA PRO A 70 4.81 -11.33 -11.39
C PRO A 70 5.93 -12.35 -11.33
N ASP A 71 7.12 -12.00 -11.82
CA ASP A 71 8.27 -12.91 -11.81
C ASP A 71 9.13 -12.78 -10.56
N GLN A 72 8.79 -11.84 -9.67
CA GLN A 72 9.54 -11.65 -8.44
C GLN A 72 9.33 -12.82 -7.49
N ILE A 73 10.44 -13.44 -7.07
CA ILE A 73 10.41 -14.56 -6.13
C ILE A 73 10.24 -14.01 -4.71
N LEU A 74 9.32 -14.62 -3.95
CA LEU A 74 9.05 -14.22 -2.57
C LEU A 74 9.73 -15.18 -1.59
N PRO A 75 10.39 -14.64 -0.54
CA PRO A 75 11.02 -15.46 0.49
C PRO A 75 10.04 -16.00 1.54
N VAL A 76 8.75 -15.68 1.41
CA VAL A 76 7.70 -16.08 2.36
C VAL A 76 6.49 -16.58 1.61
N LYS A 77 5.62 -17.31 2.31
CA LYS A 77 4.33 -17.75 1.77
C LYS A 77 3.25 -16.76 2.17
N LEU A 78 2.42 -16.38 1.20
CA LEU A 78 1.27 -15.50 1.42
C LEU A 78 0.05 -16.07 0.71
N ALA A 79 -1.14 -15.58 1.10
CA ALA A 79 -2.36 -15.85 0.35
C ALA A 79 -2.18 -15.36 -1.10
N GLU A 80 -2.77 -16.08 -2.04
CA GLU A 80 -2.60 -15.82 -3.47
C GLU A 80 -2.90 -14.37 -3.86
N LYS A 81 -3.93 -13.79 -3.26
CA LYS A 81 -4.32 -12.40 -3.54
C LYS A 81 -3.32 -11.36 -3.04
N ASP A 82 -2.46 -11.73 -2.09
CA ASP A 82 -1.46 -10.81 -1.52
C ASP A 82 -0.10 -10.93 -2.19
N LEU A 83 0.12 -11.99 -2.96
CA LEU A 83 1.39 -12.20 -3.67
C LEU A 83 1.76 -11.03 -4.58
N PRO A 84 0.85 -10.54 -5.46
CA PRO A 84 1.22 -9.46 -6.37
C PRO A 84 1.62 -8.17 -5.65
N ILE A 85 1.05 -7.92 -4.47
CA ILE A 85 1.35 -6.74 -3.66
C ILE A 85 2.82 -6.78 -3.21
N LEU A 86 3.21 -7.87 -2.54
CA LEU A 86 4.58 -7.99 -2.03
C LEU A 86 5.59 -8.12 -3.17
N GLN A 87 5.22 -8.83 -4.25
CA GLN A 87 6.06 -8.93 -5.45
C GLN A 87 6.40 -7.56 -6.02
N ALA A 88 5.40 -6.69 -6.15
CA ALA A 88 5.62 -5.34 -6.68
C ALA A 88 6.45 -4.49 -5.72
N ALA A 89 6.19 -4.59 -4.43
CA ALA A 89 6.95 -3.84 -3.42
C ALA A 89 8.44 -4.22 -3.47
N ILE A 90 8.75 -5.51 -3.53
CA ILE A 90 10.12 -6.00 -3.62
C ILE A 90 10.75 -5.63 -4.97
N GLY A 91 10.03 -5.87 -6.06
CA GLY A 91 10.52 -5.61 -7.41
C GLY A 91 10.88 -4.15 -7.66
N HIS A 92 10.15 -3.23 -7.04
CA HIS A 92 10.43 -1.79 -7.13
C HIS A 92 11.28 -1.26 -5.99
N ARG A 93 11.82 -2.17 -5.15
CA ARG A 93 12.73 -1.81 -4.05
C ARG A 93 12.12 -0.80 -3.08
N ALA A 94 10.86 -1.00 -2.73
CA ALA A 94 10.23 -0.18 -1.71
C ALA A 94 10.95 -0.39 -0.37
N ASP A 95 11.02 0.66 0.44
CA ASP A 95 11.59 0.55 1.78
C ASP A 95 10.56 -0.06 2.73
N PHE A 96 9.29 0.26 2.52
CA PHE A 96 8.19 -0.22 3.37
C PHE A 96 7.01 -0.66 2.52
N LEU A 97 6.34 -1.72 2.97
CA LEU A 97 5.00 -2.07 2.53
C LEU A 97 4.04 -1.65 3.63
N VAL A 98 3.17 -0.70 3.32
CA VAL A 98 2.19 -0.16 4.26
C VAL A 98 0.88 -0.92 4.09
N THR A 99 0.48 -1.63 5.13
CA THR A 99 -0.75 -2.44 5.10
C THR A 99 -1.44 -2.42 6.44
N GLY A 100 -2.78 -2.45 6.42
CA GLY A 100 -3.59 -2.63 7.61
C GLY A 100 -4.05 -4.07 7.80
N ASP A 101 -3.63 -4.97 6.92
CA ASP A 101 -4.10 -6.36 6.92
C ASP A 101 -3.33 -7.22 7.91
N HIS A 102 -3.76 -7.20 9.17
CA HIS A 102 -3.17 -8.02 10.23
C HIS A 102 -3.47 -9.51 10.06
N ARG A 103 -4.50 -9.83 9.31
CA ARG A 103 -4.90 -11.23 9.09
C ARG A 103 -3.90 -11.98 8.21
N HIS A 104 -3.47 -11.35 7.11
CA HIS A 104 -2.56 -12.00 6.15
C HIS A 104 -1.10 -11.68 6.38
N PHE A 105 -0.80 -10.49 6.91
CA PHE A 105 0.57 -10.06 7.15
C PHE A 105 0.98 -10.09 8.62
N GLY A 106 0.08 -10.50 9.54
CA GLY A 106 0.26 -10.33 10.98
C GLY A 106 1.63 -10.75 11.52
N ALA A 107 2.11 -11.94 11.17
CA ALA A 107 3.39 -12.45 11.63
C ALA A 107 4.58 -11.70 11.02
N LEU A 108 4.38 -10.94 9.94
CA LEU A 108 5.43 -10.23 9.21
C LEU A 108 5.56 -8.77 9.62
N PHE A 109 4.62 -8.22 10.40
CA PHE A 109 4.70 -6.82 10.81
C PHE A 109 5.99 -6.52 11.55
N GLY A 110 6.65 -5.45 11.17
CA GLY A 110 7.93 -5.05 11.71
C GLY A 110 9.13 -5.80 11.14
N LYS A 111 8.89 -6.84 10.35
CA LYS A 111 9.96 -7.64 9.75
C LYS A 111 10.35 -7.13 8.38
N ASN A 112 11.61 -7.37 8.03
CA ASN A 112 12.12 -7.09 6.69
C ASN A 112 11.95 -8.35 5.84
N VAL A 113 11.26 -8.21 4.71
CA VAL A 113 10.99 -9.31 3.79
C VAL A 113 11.51 -8.91 2.41
N GLY A 114 12.59 -9.54 1.97
CA GLY A 114 13.17 -9.23 0.66
C GLY A 114 13.62 -7.77 0.52
N GLY A 115 14.02 -7.14 1.61
CA GLY A 115 14.44 -5.74 1.62
C GLY A 115 13.31 -4.76 1.94
N VAL A 116 12.09 -5.24 2.10
CA VAL A 116 10.91 -4.41 2.37
C VAL A 116 10.42 -4.67 3.79
N ARG A 117 10.28 -3.61 4.58
CA ARG A 117 9.73 -3.73 5.93
C ARG A 117 8.22 -3.59 5.89
N ILE A 118 7.52 -4.52 6.54
CA ILE A 118 6.06 -4.51 6.63
C ILE A 118 5.66 -3.61 7.81
N ILE A 119 4.82 -2.62 7.57
CA ILE A 119 4.49 -1.60 8.58
C ILE A 119 3.03 -1.17 8.45
N SER A 120 2.41 -0.79 9.57
CA SER A 120 1.04 -0.30 9.56
C SER A 120 0.98 1.19 9.20
N PRO A 121 -0.19 1.69 8.72
CA PRO A 121 -0.35 3.12 8.49
C PRO A 121 -0.09 3.97 9.73
N ALA A 122 -0.52 3.51 10.91
CA ALA A 122 -0.31 4.22 12.15
C ALA A 122 1.19 4.38 12.46
N ASP A 123 1.97 3.32 12.24
CA ASP A 123 3.42 3.36 12.47
C ASP A 123 4.13 4.25 11.47
N VAL A 124 3.64 4.29 10.22
CA VAL A 124 4.16 5.22 9.20
C VAL A 124 3.96 6.66 9.66
N MET A 125 2.77 6.99 10.14
CA MET A 125 2.47 8.35 10.62
C MET A 125 3.40 8.77 11.74
N LYS A 126 3.67 7.87 12.69
CA LYS A 126 4.60 8.14 13.78
C LYS A 126 6.04 8.34 13.29
N ARG A 127 6.43 7.58 12.29
CA ARG A 127 7.82 7.55 11.82
C ARG A 127 8.17 8.73 10.91
N PHE A 128 7.24 9.19 10.09
CA PHE A 128 7.49 10.17 9.05
C PHE A 128 6.82 11.53 9.27
N ASP A 129 5.91 11.61 10.21
CA ASP A 129 5.16 12.84 10.44
C ASP A 129 5.92 13.86 11.29
#